data_4f17327948a4dc740efa83ec7b9156d4
#
_entry.id   4f17327948a4dc740efa83ec7b9156d4
#
_cell.length_a   1.000
_cell.length_b   1.000
_cell.length_c   1.000
_cell.angle_alpha   90.00
_cell.angle_beta   90.00
_cell.angle_gamma   90.00
#
_symmetry.space_group_name_H-M   'P 1'
#
loop_
_entity.id
_entity.type
_entity.pdbx_description
1 polymer ?
#
loop_
_entity_poly.entity_id
_entity_poly.type
_entity_poly.pdbx_seq_one_letter_code
_entity_poly.pdbx_strand_id
1 'polypeptide(L)'
;MNKKIEKVSGTIAALATARGAAGIAVTRVSGPKASEIYRKITNKEPEHMRARHTVFYGEGETRIDSGIALFFKGPDSYTGEDVFELSSHGSPAI
;
A
#
# COMPACT_ATOMS: atom_id res chain seq x y z
N MET A 1 10.65 0.71 -17.21
CA MET A 1 9.68 0.52 -16.12
C MET A 1 9.49 1.83 -15.38
N ASN A 2 8.25 2.25 -15.29
CA ASN A 2 7.93 3.49 -14.58
C ASN A 2 7.69 3.20 -13.12
N LYS A 3 8.51 3.80 -12.27
CA LYS A 3 8.28 3.79 -10.83
C LYS A 3 7.78 5.16 -10.43
N LYS A 4 6.62 5.19 -9.80
CA LYS A 4 6.12 6.40 -9.18
C LYS A 4 6.50 6.34 -7.71
N ILE A 5 7.26 7.33 -7.27
CA ILE A 5 7.72 7.43 -5.89
C ILE A 5 7.19 8.73 -5.31
N GLU A 6 6.49 8.61 -4.20
CA GLU A 6 5.98 9.77 -3.46
C GLU A 6 6.49 9.69 -2.03
N LYS A 7 6.81 10.85 -1.46
CA LYS A 7 7.33 10.93 -0.10
C LYS A 7 6.52 11.92 0.71
N VAL A 8 6.00 11.48 1.85
CA VAL A 8 5.24 12.31 2.77
C VAL A 8 5.82 12.13 4.17
N SER A 9 6.38 13.20 4.74
CA SER A 9 6.93 13.20 6.12
C SER A 9 7.86 12.01 6.38
N GLY A 10 8.77 11.71 5.44
CA GLY A 10 9.69 10.59 5.58
C GLY A 10 9.13 9.24 5.17
N THR A 11 7.85 9.19 4.81
CA THR A 11 7.21 7.97 4.32
C THR A 11 7.27 7.93 2.80
N ILE A 12 7.69 6.81 2.25
CA ILE A 12 7.90 6.64 0.81
C ILE A 12 6.91 5.63 0.27
N ALA A 13 6.19 6.01 -0.79
CA ALA A 13 5.33 5.11 -1.54
C ALA A 13 5.95 4.88 -2.91
N ALA A 14 6.01 3.63 -3.33
CA ALA A 14 6.58 3.25 -4.62
C ALA A 14 5.81 2.11 -5.25
N LEU A 15 5.65 2.18 -6.57
CA LEU A 15 5.13 1.06 -7.34
C LEU A 15 6.22 -0.01 -7.40
N ALA A 16 5.99 -1.15 -6.75
CA ALA A 16 6.97 -2.23 -6.65
C ALA A 16 6.99 -3.12 -7.90
N THR A 17 5.92 -3.13 -8.69
CA THR A 17 5.87 -3.86 -9.95
C THR A 17 5.42 -2.93 -11.08
N ALA A 18 5.87 -3.21 -12.28
CA ALA A 18 5.39 -2.50 -13.45
C ALA A 18 3.95 -2.93 -13.73
N ARG A 19 3.11 -1.98 -14.14
CA ARG A 19 1.81 -2.31 -14.69
C ARG A 19 2.03 -3.00 -16.02
N GLY A 20 1.25 -4.01 -16.30
CA GLY A 20 1.42 -4.72 -17.54
C GLY A 20 0.32 -5.73 -17.79
N ALA A 21 0.63 -6.70 -18.62
CA ALA A 21 -0.32 -7.72 -19.07
C ALA A 21 -0.93 -8.53 -17.93
N ALA A 22 -0.27 -8.63 -16.80
CA ALA A 22 -0.79 -9.35 -15.65
C ALA A 22 -1.97 -8.63 -14.97
N GLY A 23 -2.13 -7.33 -15.20
CA GLY A 23 -3.21 -6.55 -14.61
C GLY A 23 -3.11 -6.38 -13.11
N ILE A 24 -1.97 -6.72 -12.52
CA ILE A 24 -1.74 -6.60 -11.07
C ILE A 24 -0.61 -5.61 -10.82
N ALA A 25 -0.84 -4.70 -9.90
CA ALA A 25 0.17 -3.78 -9.44
C ALA A 25 0.39 -3.98 -7.95
N VAL A 26 1.64 -3.96 -7.51
CA VAL A 26 2.01 -3.97 -6.10
C VAL A 26 2.59 -2.62 -5.75
N THR A 27 1.98 -1.96 -4.78
CA THR A 27 2.45 -0.69 -4.25
C THR A 27 2.96 -0.91 -2.83
N ARG A 28 4.15 -0.41 -2.56
CA ARG A 28 4.75 -0.52 -1.22
C ARG A 28 4.87 0.85 -0.60
N VAL A 29 4.47 0.96 0.66
CA VAL A 29 4.57 2.20 1.44
C VAL A 29 5.43 1.90 2.67
N SER A 30 6.47 2.70 2.89
CA SER A 30 7.40 2.49 3.99
C SER A 30 7.66 3.80 4.72
N GLY A 31 7.61 3.78 6.04
CA GLY A 31 7.97 4.94 6.84
C GLY A 31 7.07 5.15 8.06
N PRO A 32 7.30 6.24 8.79
CA PRO A 32 6.59 6.48 10.05
C PRO A 32 5.10 6.74 9.89
N LYS A 33 4.63 7.09 8.71
CA LYS A 33 3.21 7.32 8.44
C LYS A 33 2.51 6.10 7.82
N ALA A 34 3.21 4.98 7.66
CA ALA A 34 2.64 3.82 6.96
C ALA A 34 1.36 3.31 7.61
N SER A 35 1.33 3.16 8.94
CA SER A 35 0.13 2.67 9.62
C SER A 35 -1.06 3.61 9.47
N GLU A 36 -0.81 4.91 9.54
CA GLU A 36 -1.85 5.92 9.35
C GLU A 36 -2.41 5.87 7.92
N ILE A 37 -1.54 5.76 6.94
CA ILE A 37 -1.94 5.66 5.53
C ILE A 37 -2.72 4.36 5.29
N TYR A 38 -2.27 3.25 5.89
CA TYR A 38 -2.97 1.97 5.80
C TYR A 38 -4.42 2.09 6.27
N ARG A 39 -4.63 2.74 7.44
CA ARG A 39 -5.99 2.95 7.97
C ARG A 39 -6.85 3.77 7.02
N LYS A 40 -6.29 4.79 6.42
CA LYS A 40 -7.02 5.64 5.47
C LYS A 40 -7.42 4.88 4.22
N ILE A 41 -6.54 4.04 3.70
CA ILE A 41 -6.79 3.32 2.45
C ILE A 41 -7.74 2.14 2.67
N THR A 42 -7.64 1.45 3.79
CA THR A 42 -8.41 0.22 4.01
C THR A 42 -9.58 0.37 4.97
N ASN A 43 -9.65 1.45 5.73
CA ASN A 43 -10.58 1.61 6.86
C ASN A 43 -10.46 0.50 7.90
N LYS A 44 -9.27 -0.10 8.00
CA LYS A 44 -8.99 -1.19 8.94
C LYS A 44 -7.71 -0.93 9.70
N GLU A 45 -7.61 -1.49 10.91
CA GLU A 45 -6.38 -1.45 11.67
C GLU A 45 -5.34 -2.40 11.06
N PRO A 46 -4.09 -1.96 10.92
CA PRO A 46 -3.05 -2.84 10.41
C PRO A 46 -2.73 -3.94 11.40
N GLU A 47 -2.53 -5.15 10.90
CA GLU A 47 -2.07 -6.29 11.69
C GLU A 47 -0.81 -6.86 11.08
N HIS A 48 0.20 -7.03 11.91
CA HIS A 48 1.52 -7.48 11.48
C HIS A 48 1.46 -8.84 10.78
N MET A 49 2.04 -8.90 9.59
CA MET A 49 2.18 -10.11 8.76
C MET A 49 0.84 -10.79 8.41
N ARG A 50 -0.25 -10.04 8.42
CA ARG A 50 -1.55 -10.59 8.05
C ARG A 50 -2.02 -10.04 6.72
N ALA A 51 -2.15 -10.89 5.74
CA ALA A 51 -2.72 -10.54 4.44
C ALA A 51 -4.25 -10.49 4.54
N ARG A 52 -4.83 -9.47 3.93
CA ARG A 52 -6.30 -9.31 3.92
C ARG A 52 -6.77 -8.93 2.54
N HIS A 53 -7.85 -9.55 2.11
CA HIS A 53 -8.60 -9.05 0.97
C HIS A 53 -9.48 -7.90 1.46
N THR A 54 -9.35 -6.73 0.87
CA THR A 54 -10.06 -5.54 1.34
C THR A 54 -10.31 -4.57 0.20
N VAL A 55 -11.22 -3.63 0.44
CA VAL A 55 -11.48 -2.52 -0.47
C VAL A 55 -10.50 -1.40 -0.16
N PHE A 56 -10.02 -0.74 -1.21
CA PHE A 56 -9.15 0.42 -1.10
C PHE A 56 -9.94 1.69 -1.37
N TYR A 57 -9.76 2.69 -0.52
CA TYR A 57 -10.49 3.96 -0.57
C TYR A 57 -9.54 5.11 -0.89
N GLY A 58 -10.02 6.04 -1.70
CA GLY A 58 -9.33 7.28 -1.98
C GLY A 58 -9.88 8.43 -1.14
N GLU A 59 -9.66 9.64 -1.59
CA GLU A 59 -10.16 10.82 -0.91
C GLU A 59 -11.68 10.81 -0.81
N GLY A 60 -12.19 11.31 0.33
CA GLY A 60 -13.62 11.34 0.59
C GLY A 60 -14.23 9.95 0.70
N GLU A 61 -13.42 8.97 1.04
CA GLU A 61 -13.84 7.57 1.19
C GLU A 61 -14.44 6.98 -0.09
N THR A 62 -13.99 7.47 -1.25
CA THR A 62 -14.40 6.92 -2.53
C THR A 62 -13.70 5.60 -2.78
N ARG A 63 -14.48 4.57 -3.07
CA ARG A 63 -13.92 3.26 -3.40
C ARG A 63 -13.19 3.32 -4.74
N ILE A 64 -11.93 2.92 -4.77
CA ILE A 64 -11.10 2.98 -5.98
C ILE A 64 -10.71 1.61 -6.51
N ASP A 65 -10.58 0.60 -5.66
CA ASP A 65 -10.23 -0.76 -6.08
C ASP A 65 -10.40 -1.71 -4.90
N SER A 66 -10.04 -2.96 -5.11
CA SER A 66 -9.94 -3.96 -4.05
C SER A 66 -8.74 -4.85 -4.35
N GLY A 67 -8.26 -5.54 -3.35
CA GLY A 67 -7.11 -6.42 -3.49
C GLY A 67 -6.61 -6.90 -2.15
N ILE A 68 -5.34 -7.24 -2.10
CA ILE A 68 -4.72 -7.77 -0.88
C ILE A 68 -3.86 -6.68 -0.25
N ALA A 69 -4.05 -6.46 1.05
CA ALA A 69 -3.21 -5.58 1.86
C ALA A 69 -2.39 -6.43 2.84
N LEU A 70 -1.12 -6.14 2.97
CA LEU A 70 -0.22 -6.85 3.87
C LEU A 70 0.64 -5.83 4.60
N PHE A 71 0.64 -5.87 5.93
CA PHE A 71 1.35 -4.92 6.77
C PHE A 71 2.48 -5.61 7.52
N PHE A 72 3.64 -4.95 7.55
CA PHE A 72 4.81 -5.39 8.32
C PHE A 72 5.17 -4.31 9.32
N LYS A 73 5.08 -4.64 10.60
CA LYS A 73 5.46 -3.69 11.63
C LYS A 73 6.97 -3.69 11.82
N GLY A 74 7.58 -2.50 11.85
CA GLY A 74 8.99 -2.39 12.14
C GLY A 74 9.34 -2.84 13.57
N PRO A 75 10.54 -3.37 13.79
CA PRO A 75 11.64 -3.50 12.83
C PRO A 75 11.57 -4.74 11.93
N ASP A 76 10.55 -5.57 12.08
CA ASP A 76 10.40 -6.83 11.31
C ASP A 76 9.79 -6.55 9.94
N SER A 77 10.50 -5.77 9.14
CA SER A 77 10.05 -5.35 7.83
C SER A 77 11.24 -5.18 6.89
N TYR A 78 10.97 -4.91 5.62
CA TYR A 78 12.02 -4.73 4.62
C TYR A 78 13.00 -3.61 4.93
N THR A 79 12.52 -2.54 5.56
CA THR A 79 13.31 -1.32 5.79
C THR A 79 13.62 -1.09 7.25
N GLY A 80 13.10 -1.92 8.16
CA GLY A 80 13.16 -1.69 9.60
C GLY A 80 12.09 -0.73 10.12
N GLU A 81 11.34 -0.10 9.23
CA GLU A 81 10.22 0.76 9.57
C GLU A 81 8.90 0.04 9.29
N ASP A 82 7.76 0.66 9.62
CA ASP A 82 6.47 0.12 9.24
C ASP A 82 6.35 0.15 7.71
N VAL A 83 5.91 -0.97 7.14
CA VAL A 83 5.76 -1.13 5.70
C VAL A 83 4.43 -1.81 5.42
N PHE A 84 3.73 -1.38 4.38
CA PHE A 84 2.63 -2.18 3.87
C PHE A 84 2.70 -2.31 2.35
N GLU A 85 2.09 -3.35 1.85
CA GLU A 85 1.98 -3.61 0.42
C GLU A 85 0.52 -3.76 0.05
N LEU A 86 0.15 -3.17 -1.07
CA LEU A 86 -1.18 -3.32 -1.66
C LEU A 86 -1.01 -3.99 -3.01
N SER A 87 -1.66 -5.13 -3.19
CA SER A 87 -1.73 -5.82 -4.47
C SER A 87 -3.10 -5.54 -5.07
N SER A 88 -3.15 -4.79 -6.14
CA SER A 88 -4.39 -4.33 -6.75
C SER A 88 -4.46 -4.72 -8.21
N HIS A 89 -5.56 -4.37 -8.86
CA HIS A 89 -5.75 -4.64 -10.29
C HIS A 89 -5.08 -3.61 -11.20
N GLY A 90 -4.24 -2.74 -10.63
CA GLY A 90 -3.53 -1.75 -11.42
C GLY A 90 -4.37 -0.57 -11.86
N SER A 91 -5.42 -0.26 -11.11
CA SER A 91 -6.24 0.91 -11.38
C SER A 91 -5.39 2.18 -11.37
N PRO A 92 -5.57 3.09 -12.32
CA PRO A 92 -4.83 4.36 -12.33
C PRO A 92 -5.05 5.20 -11.08
N ALA A 93 -6.13 4.96 -10.34
CA ALA A 93 -6.43 5.68 -9.11
C ALA A 93 -5.60 5.20 -7.92
N ILE A 94 -5.00 4.03 -8.01
CA ILE A 94 -4.09 3.53 -7.00
C ILE A 94 -2.67 4.05 -7.30
#